data_fae31eb2efe6fc87f5bffa01a321e7e5
#
_entry.id   fae31eb2efe6fc87f5bffa01a321e7e5
#
_cell.length_a   1.000
_cell.length_b   1.000
_cell.length_c   1.000
_cell.angle_alpha   90.00
_cell.angle_beta   90.00
_cell.angle_gamma   90.00
#
_symmetry.space_group_name_H-M   'P 1'
#
loop_
_entity.id
_entity.type
_entity.pdbx_description
1 polymer ?
#
loop_
_entity_poly.entity_id
_entity_poly.type
_entity_poly.pdbx_seq_one_letter_code
_entity_poly.pdbx_strand_id
1 'polypeptide(L)'
;MRHSTRRMLAAGAIALTGALALAGCSGGTDDGGSSADAGGGADLTPVKLQLQWLPQGQFAGYFAAADQGFFEEEGLDVEIIPSGGDIVPQDALANGDVDYAIAWVPKVLGSIEAGANLTDIAQIFQRSGTLQVSWADSGIDSIADFEGKKIGSWGFGNEWEIFAAMAAEGLDATTVQIITQDFNMNAFLQGDIDAAQAMTYNEYAQLLETTNPDTGELYTPDDFNVISYEDTQGAMLQDAIWADTEKLASDTAYQETTVKFLKAVIKGWVYAAENPEEASQITIAAGSAWGPSHELWMVNETNKLIWPSTEGIGVIDEAAWDKTVQGALAAVNETGAHLITEDPPATAYSNEWIQKAHDELADAGLDLTGADFAPMDVTLTEGGQ
;
A
#
# COMPACT_ATOMS: atom_id res chain seq x y z
N MET A 1 -5.91 -13.00 57.02
CA MET A 1 -5.24 -12.28 58.11
C MET A 1 -4.60 -11.05 57.54
N ARG A 2 -5.24 -9.91 57.82
CA ARG A 2 -4.71 -8.70 58.46
C ARG A 2 -3.69 -7.96 57.60
N HIS A 3 -4.01 -6.85 57.16
CA HIS A 3 -4.27 -5.43 57.54
C HIS A 3 -3.26 -4.55 56.80
N SER A 4 -3.73 -3.64 56.01
CA SER A 4 -3.96 -2.18 56.24
C SER A 4 -2.63 -1.44 56.45
N THR A 5 -2.40 -0.28 55.80
CA THR A 5 -2.96 1.02 56.08
C THR A 5 -2.54 2.10 55.08
N ARG A 6 -3.47 2.95 54.73
CA ARG A 6 -3.53 4.34 54.34
C ARG A 6 -2.44 5.28 54.92
N ARG A 7 -2.11 6.33 54.15
CA ARG A 7 -2.12 7.81 54.46
C ARG A 7 -1.66 8.58 53.25
N MET A 8 -2.37 9.37 52.58
CA MET A 8 -2.97 10.74 52.72
C MET A 8 -2.02 11.84 53.24
N LEU A 9 -2.16 12.98 52.54
CA LEU A 9 -1.89 14.38 52.86
C LEU A 9 -0.73 14.99 52.02
N ALA A 10 -0.76 16.26 51.53
CA ALA A 10 -1.78 17.32 51.38
C ALA A 10 -1.18 18.41 50.49
N ALA A 11 -2.03 19.08 49.80
CA ALA A 11 -2.14 20.47 49.35
C ALA A 11 -0.97 21.46 49.56
N GLY A 12 -0.75 22.28 48.51
CA GLY A 12 -0.04 23.55 48.60
C GLY A 12 -0.35 24.43 47.36
N ALA A 13 -1.41 25.18 47.45
CA ALA A 13 -1.74 26.27 46.50
C ALA A 13 -0.95 27.53 46.90
N ILE A 14 -0.34 28.22 45.92
CA ILE A 14 0.06 29.61 46.06
C ILE A 14 -0.36 30.36 44.78
N ALA A 15 -1.34 31.22 44.95
CA ALA A 15 -1.71 32.25 44.01
C ALA A 15 -0.87 33.50 44.28
N LEU A 16 -0.41 34.19 43.26
CA LEU A 16 0.01 35.58 43.38
C LEU A 16 -0.47 36.37 42.15
N THR A 17 -1.30 37.28 42.44
CA THR A 17 -1.90 38.35 41.59
C THR A 17 -0.98 39.57 41.49
N GLY A 18 -1.14 40.34 40.41
CA GLY A 18 -0.77 41.75 40.32
C GLY A 18 0.00 42.10 39.04
N ALA A 19 -0.23 43.13 38.28
CA ALA A 19 -1.21 44.19 38.23
C ALA A 19 -1.02 44.92 36.89
N LEU A 20 -2.07 45.53 36.38
CA LEU A 20 -2.12 46.41 35.20
C LEU A 20 -1.23 47.65 35.34
N ALA A 21 -0.70 48.14 34.20
CA ALA A 21 -0.43 49.54 33.98
C ALA A 21 -0.75 49.93 32.52
N LEU A 22 -1.78 50.72 32.34
CA LEU A 22 -2.08 51.54 31.15
C LEU A 22 -1.30 52.87 31.25
N ALA A 23 -0.77 53.33 30.12
CA ALA A 23 -0.63 54.71 29.69
C ALA A 23 0.24 54.71 28.44
N GLY A 24 0.01 55.42 27.34
CA GLY A 24 -0.85 56.50 26.97
C GLY A 24 -0.40 56.97 25.59
N CYS A 25 -1.30 57.51 24.81
CA CYS A 25 -1.14 58.04 23.44
C CYS A 25 -0.13 59.19 23.34
N SER A 26 0.57 59.30 22.20
CA SER A 26 0.62 60.55 21.43
C SER A 26 1.25 60.33 20.04
N GLY A 27 0.67 60.98 19.04
CA GLY A 27 0.85 60.81 17.62
C GLY A 27 2.11 61.44 17.01
N GLY A 28 2.30 61.15 15.73
CA GLY A 28 3.29 61.76 14.82
C GLY A 28 3.35 61.00 13.52
N THR A 29 2.74 61.51 12.54
CA THR A 29 2.82 61.50 11.05
C THR A 29 3.92 60.74 10.35
N ASP A 30 3.48 60.00 9.29
CA ASP A 30 4.04 59.72 7.95
C ASP A 30 5.50 59.31 7.81
N ASP A 31 5.69 58.06 7.32
CA ASP A 31 6.33 57.82 6.02
C ASP A 31 6.06 56.41 5.53
N GLY A 32 5.79 56.26 4.22
CA GLY A 32 5.42 55.05 3.54
C GLY A 32 6.54 53.99 3.57
N GLY A 33 6.26 52.89 4.28
CA GLY A 33 6.98 51.65 4.19
C GLY A 33 6.01 50.58 3.72
N SER A 34 6.13 50.22 2.47
CA SER A 34 5.46 49.01 1.91
C SER A 34 5.79 47.85 2.80
N SER A 35 4.89 47.45 3.67
CA SER A 35 4.92 46.13 4.30
C SER A 35 4.69 45.13 3.18
N ALA A 36 5.72 44.43 2.79
CA ALA A 36 5.54 43.19 2.06
C ALA A 36 4.61 42.35 2.90
N ASP A 37 3.43 42.12 2.40
CA ASP A 37 2.48 41.14 2.89
C ASP A 37 3.26 39.80 2.94
N ALA A 38 3.54 39.34 4.15
CA ALA A 38 4.00 37.95 4.32
C ALA A 38 2.84 37.11 3.84
N GLY A 39 3.05 36.44 2.72
CA GLY A 39 2.05 35.60 2.03
C GLY A 39 1.27 34.80 3.04
N GLY A 40 -0.03 35.04 3.09
CA GLY A 40 -0.96 34.15 3.75
C GLY A 40 -0.85 32.82 3.03
N GLY A 41 -0.34 31.79 3.72
CA GLY A 41 -0.42 30.42 3.22
C GLY A 41 -1.91 30.17 2.94
N ALA A 42 -2.23 29.72 1.74
CA ALA A 42 -3.57 29.25 1.46
C ALA A 42 -3.91 28.16 2.50
N ASP A 43 -5.11 28.22 3.08
CA ASP A 43 -5.56 27.16 3.97
C ASP A 43 -5.63 25.87 3.13
N LEU A 44 -4.74 24.90 3.43
CA LEU A 44 -4.72 23.60 2.76
C LEU A 44 -5.94 22.77 3.17
N THR A 45 -6.48 21.99 2.26
CA THR A 45 -7.57 21.06 2.54
C THR A 45 -7.01 19.81 3.22
N PRO A 46 -7.41 19.47 4.46
CA PRO A 46 -6.94 18.28 5.12
C PRO A 46 -7.50 17.02 4.42
N VAL A 47 -6.65 16.03 4.22
CA VAL A 47 -6.97 14.75 3.60
C VAL A 47 -6.28 13.63 4.37
N LYS A 48 -6.97 12.51 4.61
CA LYS A 48 -6.42 11.32 5.25
C LYS A 48 -6.33 10.17 4.27
N LEU A 49 -5.12 9.64 4.11
CA LEU A 49 -4.85 8.42 3.33
C LEU A 49 -4.47 7.28 4.27
N GLN A 50 -5.27 6.23 4.33
CA GLN A 50 -4.96 5.01 5.07
C GLN A 50 -4.17 4.04 4.20
N LEU A 51 -2.95 3.69 4.61
CA LEU A 51 -2.17 2.61 4.00
C LEU A 51 -2.64 1.26 4.54
N GLN A 52 -2.42 0.20 3.76
CA GLN A 52 -2.74 -1.15 4.21
C GLN A 52 -1.65 -1.81 5.04
N TRP A 53 -0.45 -1.21 5.11
CA TRP A 53 0.70 -1.74 5.84
C TRP A 53 1.57 -0.64 6.44
N LEU A 54 2.68 -1.06 7.05
CA LEU A 54 3.72 -0.19 7.58
C LEU A 54 4.42 0.61 6.47
N PRO A 55 5.11 1.73 6.80
CA PRO A 55 5.91 2.45 5.82
C PRO A 55 6.97 1.54 5.22
N GLN A 56 6.97 1.44 3.90
CA GLN A 56 7.93 0.66 3.11
C GLN A 56 7.85 1.04 1.63
N GLY A 57 8.79 0.60 0.80
CA GLY A 57 8.89 0.93 -0.62
C GLY A 57 7.66 0.65 -1.46
N GLN A 58 6.78 -0.25 -0.99
CA GLN A 58 5.44 -0.46 -1.53
C GLN A 58 4.62 0.84 -1.65
N PHE A 59 4.91 1.84 -0.82
CA PHE A 59 4.19 3.11 -0.76
C PHE A 59 5.06 4.31 -1.15
N ALA A 60 6.22 4.07 -1.78
CA ALA A 60 7.23 5.08 -2.07
C ALA A 60 6.67 6.31 -2.80
N GLY A 61 5.75 6.13 -3.76
CA GLY A 61 5.14 7.24 -4.49
C GLY A 61 4.32 8.18 -3.62
N TYR A 62 3.63 7.66 -2.60
CA TYR A 62 2.85 8.50 -1.68
C TYR A 62 3.77 9.31 -0.75
N PHE A 63 4.85 8.69 -0.25
CA PHE A 63 5.85 9.38 0.55
C PHE A 63 6.63 10.40 -0.27
N ALA A 64 6.97 10.07 -1.53
CA ALA A 64 7.58 11.02 -2.46
C ALA A 64 6.65 12.21 -2.75
N ALA A 65 5.34 11.97 -2.92
CA ALA A 65 4.39 13.05 -3.12
C ALA A 65 4.32 14.02 -1.92
N ALA A 66 4.43 13.50 -0.71
CA ALA A 66 4.47 14.32 0.50
C ALA A 66 5.82 15.06 0.64
N ASP A 67 6.95 14.36 0.48
CA ASP A 67 8.29 14.95 0.65
C ASP A 67 8.59 16.04 -0.39
N GLN A 68 8.17 15.82 -1.65
CA GLN A 68 8.39 16.75 -2.75
C GLN A 68 7.37 17.90 -2.79
N GLY A 69 6.40 17.93 -1.86
CA GLY A 69 5.40 18.98 -1.76
C GLY A 69 4.30 18.92 -2.83
N PHE A 70 4.11 17.80 -3.53
CA PHE A 70 3.11 17.68 -4.60
C PHE A 70 1.67 17.76 -4.07
N PHE A 71 1.42 17.36 -2.83
CA PHE A 71 0.12 17.54 -2.20
C PHE A 71 -0.16 19.02 -1.91
N GLU A 72 0.82 19.75 -1.36
CA GLU A 72 0.69 21.18 -1.06
C GLU A 72 0.54 22.01 -2.33
N GLU A 73 1.20 21.63 -3.44
CA GLU A 73 1.01 22.27 -4.75
C GLU A 73 -0.44 22.19 -5.23
N GLU A 74 -1.15 21.11 -4.91
CA GLU A 74 -2.56 20.91 -5.22
C GLU A 74 -3.49 21.51 -4.13
N GLY A 75 -2.94 22.15 -3.09
CA GLY A 75 -3.69 22.76 -2.00
C GLY A 75 -4.20 21.77 -0.96
N LEU A 76 -3.52 20.61 -0.80
CA LEU A 76 -3.89 19.55 0.14
C LEU A 76 -2.87 19.43 1.27
N ASP A 77 -3.36 19.13 2.47
CA ASP A 77 -2.58 18.71 3.65
C ASP A 77 -2.90 17.22 3.89
N VAL A 78 -2.04 16.32 3.38
CA VAL A 78 -2.31 14.89 3.38
C VAL A 78 -1.62 14.20 4.54
N GLU A 79 -2.42 13.65 5.46
CA GLU A 79 -1.96 12.75 6.51
C GLU A 79 -1.91 11.32 5.98
N ILE A 80 -0.71 10.75 5.83
CA ILE A 80 -0.51 9.35 5.47
C ILE A 80 -0.49 8.53 6.76
N ILE A 81 -1.48 7.63 6.91
CA ILE A 81 -1.70 6.83 8.11
C ILE A 81 -1.27 5.39 7.83
N PRO A 82 -0.16 4.91 8.43
CA PRO A 82 0.25 3.52 8.26
C PRO A 82 -0.65 2.56 9.05
N SER A 83 -0.64 1.28 8.65
CA SER A 83 -1.27 0.17 9.39
C SER A 83 -0.22 -0.90 9.68
N GLY A 84 -0.27 -1.48 10.88
CA GLY A 84 0.54 -2.66 11.25
C GLY A 84 -0.25 -3.97 11.15
N GLY A 85 -1.39 -3.97 10.43
CA GLY A 85 -2.33 -5.09 10.39
C GLY A 85 -3.45 -5.00 11.43
N ASP A 86 -3.47 -3.96 12.25
CA ASP A 86 -4.49 -3.67 13.27
C ASP A 86 -5.64 -2.80 12.73
N ILE A 87 -5.46 -2.15 11.60
CA ILE A 87 -6.48 -1.38 10.89
C ILE A 87 -6.77 -2.07 9.55
N VAL A 88 -8.04 -2.29 9.26
CA VAL A 88 -8.52 -2.74 7.96
C VAL A 88 -8.85 -1.49 7.13
N PRO A 89 -8.05 -1.16 6.11
CA PRO A 89 -8.14 0.12 5.41
C PRO A 89 -9.51 0.42 4.80
N GLN A 90 -10.11 -0.58 4.13
CA GLN A 90 -11.43 -0.45 3.52
C GLN A 90 -12.54 -0.25 4.56
N ASP A 91 -12.40 -0.79 5.77
CA ASP A 91 -13.36 -0.57 6.84
C ASP A 91 -13.23 0.86 7.41
N ALA A 92 -11.99 1.35 7.58
CA ALA A 92 -11.76 2.73 8.00
C ALA A 92 -12.34 3.73 7.00
N LEU A 93 -12.22 3.46 5.69
CA LEU A 93 -12.82 4.26 4.63
C LEU A 93 -14.34 4.16 4.65
N ALA A 94 -14.91 2.96 4.72
CA ALA A 94 -16.36 2.74 4.75
C ALA A 94 -17.03 3.39 5.97
N ASN A 95 -16.31 3.49 7.09
CA ASN A 95 -16.77 4.16 8.31
C ASN A 95 -16.61 5.69 8.26
N GLY A 96 -15.89 6.24 7.25
CA GLY A 96 -15.62 7.67 7.13
C GLY A 96 -14.53 8.20 8.07
N ASP A 97 -13.68 7.33 8.59
CA ASP A 97 -12.55 7.71 9.45
C ASP A 97 -11.41 8.33 8.64
N VAL A 98 -11.33 7.98 7.35
CA VAL A 98 -10.35 8.46 6.37
C VAL A 98 -11.04 8.84 5.06
N ASP A 99 -10.33 9.58 4.19
CA ASP A 99 -10.86 10.04 2.90
C ASP A 99 -10.55 9.05 1.77
N TYR A 100 -9.38 8.43 1.81
CA TYR A 100 -8.93 7.41 0.84
C TYR A 100 -8.24 6.27 1.58
N ALA A 101 -8.24 5.09 0.95
CA ALA A 101 -7.54 3.93 1.48
C ALA A 101 -6.80 3.17 0.38
N ILE A 102 -5.64 2.60 0.73
CA ILE A 102 -4.95 1.64 -0.13
C ILE A 102 -5.33 0.24 0.33
N ALA A 103 -5.84 -0.56 -0.59
CA ALA A 103 -6.16 -1.96 -0.31
C ALA A 103 -6.16 -2.78 -1.60
N TRP A 104 -5.89 -4.08 -1.46
CA TRP A 104 -5.99 -5.03 -2.57
C TRP A 104 -7.44 -5.22 -3.02
N VAL A 105 -7.63 -5.28 -4.33
CA VAL A 105 -8.97 -5.41 -4.93
C VAL A 105 -9.77 -6.58 -4.33
N PRO A 106 -9.24 -7.82 -4.20
CA PRO A 106 -10.02 -8.92 -3.64
C PRO A 106 -10.54 -8.66 -2.23
N LYS A 107 -9.76 -8.00 -1.37
CA LYS A 107 -10.21 -7.66 -0.01
C LYS A 107 -11.41 -6.71 -0.02
N VAL A 108 -11.36 -5.72 -0.90
CA VAL A 108 -12.43 -4.72 -1.00
C VAL A 108 -13.66 -5.29 -1.69
N LEU A 109 -13.51 -6.19 -2.68
CA LEU A 109 -14.65 -6.90 -3.27
C LEU A 109 -15.46 -7.67 -2.20
N GLY A 110 -14.77 -8.34 -1.28
CA GLY A 110 -15.44 -8.99 -0.14
C GLY A 110 -16.18 -8.00 0.77
N SER A 111 -15.62 -6.82 1.00
CA SER A 111 -16.26 -5.76 1.78
C SER A 111 -17.47 -5.15 1.04
N ILE A 112 -17.38 -4.98 -0.29
CA ILE A 112 -18.49 -4.51 -1.15
C ILE A 112 -19.63 -5.52 -1.12
N GLU A 113 -19.37 -6.83 -1.23
CA GLU A 113 -20.41 -7.86 -1.10
C GLU A 113 -21.05 -7.83 0.28
N ALA A 114 -20.30 -7.49 1.32
CA ALA A 114 -20.81 -7.28 2.67
C ALA A 114 -21.57 -5.95 2.86
N GLY A 115 -21.66 -5.11 1.82
CA GLY A 115 -22.46 -3.88 1.80
C GLY A 115 -21.68 -2.58 1.92
N ALA A 116 -20.35 -2.59 1.81
CA ALA A 116 -19.55 -1.37 1.75
C ALA A 116 -19.75 -0.67 0.40
N ASN A 117 -19.86 0.68 0.42
CA ASN A 117 -20.00 1.50 -0.78
C ASN A 117 -18.64 2.14 -1.14
N LEU A 118 -17.79 1.37 -1.79
CA LEU A 118 -16.43 1.76 -2.16
C LEU A 118 -16.21 1.67 -3.67
N THR A 119 -15.40 2.57 -4.19
CA THR A 119 -15.02 2.64 -5.61
C THR A 119 -13.51 2.67 -5.72
N ASP A 120 -12.91 1.76 -6.50
CA ASP A 120 -11.53 1.88 -6.99
C ASP A 120 -11.47 3.06 -7.96
N ILE A 121 -10.67 4.06 -7.61
CA ILE A 121 -10.51 5.30 -8.40
C ILE A 121 -9.16 5.39 -9.11
N ALA A 122 -8.22 4.51 -8.75
CA ALA A 122 -6.92 4.38 -9.40
C ALA A 122 -6.22 3.06 -9.03
N GLN A 123 -6.06 2.18 -9.99
CA GLN A 123 -5.31 0.94 -9.84
C GLN A 123 -3.81 1.20 -9.98
N ILE A 124 -3.11 1.32 -8.87
CA ILE A 124 -1.67 1.64 -8.90
C ILE A 124 -0.86 0.43 -9.35
N PHE A 125 -1.01 -0.73 -8.70
CA PHE A 125 -0.35 -1.94 -9.17
C PHE A 125 -1.14 -2.55 -10.34
N GLN A 126 -0.53 -2.53 -11.51
CA GLN A 126 -1.10 -3.08 -12.74
C GLN A 126 -0.97 -4.60 -12.85
N ARG A 127 -0.21 -5.21 -11.93
CA ARG A 127 0.13 -6.64 -11.91
C ARG A 127 0.14 -7.15 -10.49
N SER A 128 -0.03 -8.48 -10.33
CA SER A 128 0.20 -9.13 -9.05
C SER A 128 1.70 -9.20 -8.73
N GLY A 129 2.06 -8.83 -7.53
CA GLY A 129 3.41 -9.01 -6.98
C GLY A 129 3.54 -10.25 -6.11
N THR A 130 2.49 -11.07 -6.00
CA THR A 130 2.48 -12.27 -5.16
C THR A 130 3.26 -13.41 -5.82
N LEU A 131 4.07 -14.05 -5.02
CA LEU A 131 4.84 -15.24 -5.37
C LEU A 131 4.48 -16.40 -4.43
N GLN A 132 4.68 -17.63 -4.91
CA GLN A 132 4.85 -18.79 -4.05
C GLN A 132 6.26 -19.33 -4.27
N VAL A 133 7.08 -19.35 -3.22
CA VAL A 133 8.50 -19.70 -3.29
C VAL A 133 8.73 -21.05 -2.62
N SER A 134 9.40 -21.95 -3.32
CA SER A 134 9.82 -23.26 -2.81
C SER A 134 11.32 -23.49 -3.05
N TRP A 135 11.91 -24.50 -2.41
CA TRP A 135 13.29 -24.88 -2.71
C TRP A 135 13.43 -25.45 -4.13
N ALA A 136 14.53 -25.17 -4.82
CA ALA A 136 14.77 -25.61 -6.19
C ALA A 136 14.69 -27.12 -6.38
N ASP A 137 15.00 -27.90 -5.34
CA ASP A 137 14.94 -29.36 -5.34
C ASP A 137 13.64 -29.96 -4.78
N SER A 138 12.66 -29.11 -4.41
CA SER A 138 11.39 -29.51 -3.79
C SER A 138 10.44 -30.25 -4.75
N GLY A 139 10.60 -30.01 -6.06
CA GLY A 139 9.67 -30.49 -7.09
C GLY A 139 8.32 -29.74 -7.04
N ILE A 140 8.29 -28.51 -6.51
CA ILE A 140 7.14 -27.61 -6.54
C ILE A 140 7.51 -26.45 -7.46
N ASP A 141 7.14 -26.51 -8.72
CA ASP A 141 7.42 -25.48 -9.72
C ASP A 141 6.16 -24.97 -10.43
N SER A 142 4.99 -25.52 -10.06
CA SER A 142 3.67 -25.10 -10.55
C SER A 142 2.60 -25.25 -9.46
N ILE A 143 1.45 -24.62 -9.66
CA ILE A 143 0.30 -24.76 -8.74
C ILE A 143 -0.19 -26.20 -8.66
N ALA A 144 -0.09 -26.96 -9.75
CA ALA A 144 -0.48 -28.39 -9.78
C ALA A 144 0.33 -29.26 -8.79
N ASP A 145 1.55 -28.84 -8.42
CA ASP A 145 2.42 -29.56 -7.49
C ASP A 145 2.06 -29.33 -6.02
N PHE A 146 1.05 -28.50 -5.73
CA PHE A 146 0.61 -28.24 -4.35
C PHE A 146 -0.11 -29.42 -3.71
N GLU A 147 -0.56 -30.42 -4.49
CA GLU A 147 -1.26 -31.60 -3.96
C GLU A 147 -0.44 -32.30 -2.86
N GLY A 148 -1.03 -32.41 -1.67
CA GLY A 148 -0.41 -33.03 -0.50
C GLY A 148 0.65 -32.18 0.20
N LYS A 149 0.90 -30.95 -0.25
CA LYS A 149 1.91 -30.04 0.30
C LYS A 149 1.34 -29.08 1.34
N LYS A 150 2.24 -28.52 2.14
CA LYS A 150 1.99 -27.44 3.08
C LYS A 150 2.35 -26.13 2.42
N ILE A 151 1.35 -25.39 2.00
CA ILE A 151 1.49 -24.10 1.32
C ILE A 151 1.28 -22.98 2.33
N GLY A 152 2.29 -22.16 2.53
CA GLY A 152 2.24 -21.01 3.41
C GLY A 152 1.37 -19.90 2.84
N SER A 153 0.63 -19.23 3.71
CA SER A 153 -0.11 -18.01 3.42
C SER A 153 -0.16 -17.11 4.64
N TRP A 154 -0.15 -15.79 4.44
CA TRP A 154 -0.33 -14.85 5.55
C TRP A 154 -1.76 -14.88 6.13
N GLY A 155 -2.75 -15.36 5.37
CA GLY A 155 -4.15 -15.25 5.75
C GLY A 155 -4.66 -13.82 5.65
N PHE A 156 -5.71 -13.49 6.39
CA PHE A 156 -6.30 -12.13 6.49
C PHE A 156 -6.69 -11.51 5.15
N GLY A 157 -7.11 -12.35 4.18
CA GLY A 157 -7.52 -11.93 2.84
C GLY A 157 -6.35 -11.79 1.84
N ASN A 158 -5.14 -12.23 2.19
CA ASN A 158 -4.01 -12.29 1.25
C ASN A 158 -3.92 -13.64 0.51
N GLU A 159 -4.74 -14.62 0.88
CA GLU A 159 -4.75 -15.99 0.38
C GLU A 159 -5.59 -16.18 -0.89
N TRP A 160 -6.34 -15.19 -1.32
CA TRP A 160 -7.34 -15.38 -2.38
C TRP A 160 -6.74 -15.73 -3.74
N GLU A 161 -5.56 -15.23 -4.08
CA GLU A 161 -4.85 -15.63 -5.30
C GLU A 161 -4.44 -17.10 -5.25
N ILE A 162 -4.06 -17.61 -4.05
CA ILE A 162 -3.72 -19.02 -3.84
C ILE A 162 -4.95 -19.88 -4.13
N PHE A 163 -6.09 -19.56 -3.53
CA PHE A 163 -7.33 -20.33 -3.72
C PHE A 163 -7.85 -20.26 -5.15
N ALA A 164 -7.75 -19.10 -5.81
CA ALA A 164 -8.15 -18.95 -7.20
C ALA A 164 -7.26 -19.77 -8.13
N ALA A 165 -5.94 -19.75 -7.94
CA ALA A 165 -5.00 -20.56 -8.70
C ALA A 165 -5.20 -22.07 -8.47
N MET A 166 -5.42 -22.48 -7.22
CA MET A 166 -5.74 -23.87 -6.88
C MET A 166 -7.04 -24.33 -7.55
N ALA A 167 -8.10 -23.50 -7.51
CA ALA A 167 -9.37 -23.82 -8.17
C ALA A 167 -9.22 -24.01 -9.68
N ALA A 168 -8.37 -23.21 -10.34
CA ALA A 168 -8.08 -23.34 -11.76
C ALA A 168 -7.39 -24.68 -12.12
N GLU A 169 -6.59 -25.22 -11.21
CA GLU A 169 -5.92 -26.52 -11.35
C GLU A 169 -6.75 -27.69 -10.79
N GLY A 170 -7.98 -27.43 -10.30
CA GLY A 170 -8.85 -28.45 -9.72
C GLY A 170 -8.40 -28.92 -8.35
N LEU A 171 -7.61 -28.14 -7.65
CA LEU A 171 -7.17 -28.35 -6.27
C LEU A 171 -8.07 -27.60 -5.31
N ASP A 172 -8.14 -28.06 -4.06
CA ASP A 172 -8.86 -27.42 -2.98
C ASP A 172 -8.19 -27.65 -1.61
N ALA A 173 -8.74 -27.08 -0.56
CA ALA A 173 -8.23 -27.21 0.79
C ALA A 173 -8.39 -28.65 1.40
N THR A 174 -8.97 -29.61 0.67
CA THR A 174 -8.98 -31.02 1.07
C THR A 174 -7.75 -31.77 0.56
N THR A 175 -7.12 -31.24 -0.49
CA THR A 175 -5.93 -31.82 -1.14
C THR A 175 -4.66 -31.05 -0.84
N VAL A 176 -4.75 -29.76 -0.48
CA VAL A 176 -3.62 -28.88 -0.16
C VAL A 176 -3.77 -28.38 1.28
N GLN A 177 -2.67 -28.38 2.04
CA GLN A 177 -2.68 -27.85 3.40
C GLN A 177 -2.25 -26.38 3.37
N ILE A 178 -3.18 -25.45 3.61
CA ILE A 178 -2.85 -24.04 3.77
C ILE A 178 -2.40 -23.81 5.22
N ILE A 179 -1.19 -23.31 5.39
CA ILE A 179 -0.56 -23.07 6.70
C ILE A 179 -0.34 -21.58 6.87
N THR A 180 -0.86 -21.00 7.94
CA THR A 180 -0.59 -19.60 8.26
C THR A 180 0.90 -19.40 8.55
N GLN A 181 1.51 -18.45 7.83
CA GLN A 181 2.88 -17.99 8.04
C GLN A 181 2.90 -16.55 8.55
N ASP A 182 3.97 -16.19 9.26
CA ASP A 182 4.26 -14.81 9.62
C ASP A 182 4.74 -14.01 8.38
N PHE A 183 4.79 -12.69 8.47
CA PHE A 183 5.31 -11.80 7.41
C PHE A 183 6.85 -11.83 7.35
N ASN A 184 7.41 -13.03 7.32
CA ASN A 184 8.83 -13.33 7.17
C ASN A 184 9.01 -14.75 6.64
N MET A 185 10.23 -15.12 6.28
CA MET A 185 10.54 -16.41 5.66
C MET A 185 10.98 -17.50 6.63
N ASN A 186 10.86 -17.29 7.96
CA ASN A 186 11.36 -18.23 8.96
C ASN A 186 10.72 -19.63 8.87
N ALA A 187 9.39 -19.70 8.72
CA ALA A 187 8.69 -20.99 8.62
C ALA A 187 9.15 -21.80 7.41
N PHE A 188 9.45 -21.14 6.30
CA PHE A 188 9.99 -21.76 5.09
C PHE A 188 11.43 -22.23 5.29
N LEU A 189 12.31 -21.36 5.80
CA LEU A 189 13.71 -21.68 6.04
C LEU A 189 13.90 -22.80 7.08
N GLN A 190 12.96 -22.97 8.01
CA GLN A 190 12.95 -24.03 9.02
C GLN A 190 12.31 -25.34 8.54
N GLY A 191 11.67 -25.32 7.34
CA GLY A 191 11.01 -26.49 6.77
C GLY A 191 9.65 -26.81 7.38
N ASP A 192 8.99 -25.85 8.03
CA ASP A 192 7.64 -26.00 8.59
C ASP A 192 6.56 -25.99 7.49
N ILE A 193 6.85 -25.31 6.38
CA ILE A 193 6.05 -25.23 5.15
C ILE A 193 6.89 -25.59 3.93
N ASP A 194 6.26 -26.18 2.90
CA ASP A 194 6.93 -26.64 1.68
C ASP A 194 7.13 -25.51 0.66
N ALA A 195 6.24 -24.54 0.65
CA ALA A 195 6.35 -23.32 -0.14
C ALA A 195 5.75 -22.13 0.63
N ALA A 196 6.37 -20.96 0.51
CA ALA A 196 5.98 -19.74 1.21
C ALA A 196 5.35 -18.72 0.28
N GLN A 197 4.29 -18.04 0.74
CA GLN A 197 3.80 -16.83 0.10
C GLN A 197 4.80 -15.70 0.31
N ALA A 198 5.09 -14.94 -0.73
CA ALA A 198 6.04 -13.84 -0.70
C ALA A 198 5.59 -12.73 -1.65
N MET A 199 5.93 -11.47 -1.35
CA MET A 199 5.88 -10.40 -2.34
C MET A 199 7.22 -10.31 -3.07
N THR A 200 7.18 -10.01 -4.38
CA THR A 200 8.39 -9.75 -5.18
C THR A 200 9.30 -8.72 -4.51
N TYR A 201 8.68 -7.71 -3.93
CA TYR A 201 9.37 -6.56 -3.35
C TYR A 201 9.82 -6.75 -1.89
N ASN A 202 9.29 -7.72 -1.13
CA ASN A 202 9.59 -7.85 0.30
C ASN A 202 10.13 -9.23 0.66
N GLU A 203 9.27 -10.24 0.88
CA GLU A 203 9.69 -11.53 1.43
C GLU A 203 10.67 -12.29 0.52
N TYR A 204 10.58 -12.08 -0.80
CA TYR A 204 11.56 -12.67 -1.71
C TYR A 204 12.96 -12.08 -1.49
N ALA A 205 13.07 -10.76 -1.24
CA ALA A 205 14.33 -10.14 -0.87
C ALA A 205 14.88 -10.72 0.45
N GLN A 206 14.03 -10.96 1.46
CA GLN A 206 14.47 -11.56 2.74
C GLN A 206 15.16 -12.92 2.54
N LEU A 207 14.74 -13.72 1.55
CA LEU A 207 15.44 -14.95 1.20
C LEU A 207 16.84 -14.67 0.63
N LEU A 208 16.92 -13.75 -0.33
CA LEU A 208 18.17 -13.39 -1.00
C LEU A 208 19.16 -12.63 -0.10
N GLU A 209 18.71 -12.12 1.03
CA GLU A 209 19.50 -11.46 2.08
C GLU A 209 19.93 -12.41 3.20
N THR A 210 19.46 -13.66 3.14
CA THR A 210 19.78 -14.67 4.14
C THR A 210 21.02 -15.45 3.73
N THR A 211 21.94 -15.63 4.68
CA THR A 211 23.13 -16.47 4.47
C THR A 211 22.76 -17.94 4.46
N ASN A 212 23.11 -18.65 3.39
CA ASN A 212 23.01 -20.10 3.29
C ASN A 212 24.00 -20.75 4.27
N PRO A 213 23.55 -21.52 5.27
CA PRO A 213 24.42 -22.08 6.29
C PRO A 213 25.41 -23.12 5.78
N ASP A 214 25.15 -23.71 4.60
CA ASP A 214 26.01 -24.76 4.01
C ASP A 214 27.18 -24.16 3.22
N THR A 215 26.99 -23.00 2.61
CA THR A 215 28.00 -22.34 1.77
C THR A 215 28.68 -21.16 2.46
N GLY A 216 27.98 -20.48 3.38
CA GLY A 216 28.41 -19.23 4.00
C GLY A 216 28.24 -17.99 3.10
N GLU A 217 27.62 -18.13 1.93
CA GLU A 217 27.25 -17.05 1.01
C GLU A 217 25.72 -16.79 1.10
N LEU A 218 25.25 -15.68 0.56
CA LEU A 218 23.81 -15.41 0.47
C LEU A 218 23.14 -16.43 -0.46
N TYR A 219 21.87 -16.73 -0.19
CA TYR A 219 21.05 -17.46 -1.15
C TYR A 219 20.92 -16.67 -2.45
N THR A 220 20.76 -17.38 -3.54
CA THR A 220 20.62 -16.84 -4.90
C THR A 220 19.27 -17.27 -5.49
N PRO A 221 18.79 -16.63 -6.55
CA PRO A 221 17.58 -17.09 -7.26
C PRO A 221 17.63 -18.57 -7.68
N ASP A 222 18.83 -19.13 -7.94
CA ASP A 222 19.00 -20.52 -8.34
C ASP A 222 18.71 -21.53 -7.21
N ASP A 223 18.62 -21.07 -5.96
CA ASP A 223 18.28 -21.90 -4.80
C ASP A 223 16.77 -22.14 -4.67
N PHE A 224 15.94 -21.43 -5.45
CA PHE A 224 14.49 -21.41 -5.30
C PHE A 224 13.76 -21.68 -6.63
N ASN A 225 12.59 -22.33 -6.55
CA ASN A 225 11.55 -22.24 -7.57
C ASN A 225 10.61 -21.10 -7.17
N VAL A 226 10.25 -20.25 -8.12
CA VAL A 226 9.38 -19.10 -7.91
C VAL A 226 8.19 -19.20 -8.85
N ILE A 227 7.00 -19.34 -8.28
CA ILE A 227 5.74 -19.31 -9.00
C ILE A 227 5.19 -17.89 -8.84
N SER A 228 5.11 -17.12 -9.94
CA SER A 228 4.45 -15.82 -9.96
C SER A 228 2.96 -16.00 -10.15
N TYR A 229 2.14 -15.46 -9.25
CA TYR A 229 0.68 -15.54 -9.43
C TYR A 229 0.22 -14.73 -10.62
N GLU A 230 0.94 -13.68 -11.04
CA GLU A 230 0.64 -12.94 -12.28
C GLU A 230 0.57 -13.86 -13.50
N ASP A 231 1.42 -14.86 -13.55
CA ASP A 231 1.50 -15.82 -14.66
C ASP A 231 0.46 -16.96 -14.54
N THR A 232 -0.37 -16.97 -13.51
CA THR A 232 -1.40 -17.99 -13.26
C THR A 232 -2.81 -17.48 -13.55
N GLN A 233 -3.78 -18.39 -13.49
CA GLN A 233 -5.20 -18.01 -13.54
C GLN A 233 -5.68 -17.38 -12.23
N GLY A 234 -4.88 -17.42 -11.17
CA GLY A 234 -5.18 -16.83 -9.87
C GLY A 234 -4.74 -15.39 -9.71
N ALA A 235 -4.11 -14.76 -10.71
CA ALA A 235 -3.69 -13.37 -10.62
C ALA A 235 -4.87 -12.45 -10.31
N MET A 236 -4.67 -11.56 -9.33
CA MET A 236 -5.63 -10.53 -8.96
C MET A 236 -4.94 -9.17 -8.86
N LEU A 237 -5.68 -8.10 -9.17
CA LEU A 237 -5.24 -6.74 -8.97
C LEU A 237 -5.03 -6.46 -7.48
N GLN A 238 -3.95 -5.76 -7.16
CA GLN A 238 -3.53 -5.51 -5.78
C GLN A 238 -3.72 -4.05 -5.40
N ASP A 239 -2.67 -3.34 -5.00
CA ASP A 239 -2.74 -1.99 -4.45
C ASP A 239 -3.49 -1.03 -5.36
N ALA A 240 -4.70 -0.65 -4.92
CA ALA A 240 -5.57 0.33 -5.54
C ALA A 240 -5.90 1.44 -4.55
N ILE A 241 -6.28 2.60 -5.05
CA ILE A 241 -6.80 3.72 -4.27
C ILE A 241 -8.31 3.65 -4.26
N TRP A 242 -8.87 3.53 -3.07
CA TRP A 242 -10.30 3.43 -2.84
C TRP A 242 -10.88 4.72 -2.28
N ALA A 243 -12.10 5.04 -2.70
CA ALA A 243 -12.86 6.21 -2.28
C ALA A 243 -14.31 5.84 -1.94
N ASP A 244 -14.99 6.72 -1.22
CA ASP A 244 -16.41 6.58 -0.88
C ASP A 244 -17.30 6.86 -2.11
N THR A 245 -18.05 5.85 -2.54
CA THR A 245 -18.92 5.91 -3.72
C THR A 245 -20.00 6.99 -3.62
N GLU A 246 -20.58 7.20 -2.43
CA GLU A 246 -21.67 8.19 -2.24
C GLU A 246 -21.12 9.62 -2.29
N LYS A 247 -19.95 9.86 -1.71
CA LYS A 247 -19.27 11.16 -1.79
C LYS A 247 -18.86 11.46 -3.24
N LEU A 248 -18.30 10.48 -3.97
CA LEU A 248 -17.98 10.63 -5.40
C LEU A 248 -19.22 10.98 -6.24
N ALA A 249 -20.38 10.45 -5.89
CA ALA A 249 -21.62 10.69 -6.63
C ALA A 249 -22.29 12.04 -6.34
N SER A 250 -22.06 12.64 -5.14
CA SER A 250 -22.91 13.74 -4.67
C SER A 250 -22.16 14.94 -4.06
N ASP A 251 -20.88 14.79 -3.70
CA ASP A 251 -20.10 15.87 -3.04
C ASP A 251 -19.08 16.46 -4.01
N THR A 252 -19.40 17.66 -4.53
CA THR A 252 -18.51 18.35 -5.49
C THR A 252 -17.15 18.70 -4.89
N ALA A 253 -17.08 19.04 -3.59
CA ALA A 253 -15.81 19.34 -2.95
C ALA A 253 -14.92 18.10 -2.82
N TYR A 254 -15.53 16.95 -2.49
CA TYR A 254 -14.81 15.67 -2.47
C TYR A 254 -14.33 15.27 -3.88
N GLN A 255 -15.17 15.45 -4.92
CA GLN A 255 -14.80 15.22 -6.33
C GLN A 255 -13.57 16.04 -6.75
N GLU A 256 -13.57 17.34 -6.45
CA GLU A 256 -12.44 18.24 -6.75
C GLU A 256 -11.18 17.84 -5.96
N THR A 257 -11.33 17.48 -4.69
CA THR A 257 -10.23 16.98 -3.85
C THR A 257 -9.66 15.69 -4.38
N THR A 258 -10.52 14.77 -4.87
CA THR A 258 -10.10 13.49 -5.46
C THR A 258 -9.19 13.69 -6.68
N VAL A 259 -9.56 14.57 -7.61
CA VAL A 259 -8.71 14.85 -8.79
C VAL A 259 -7.36 15.45 -8.38
N LYS A 260 -7.35 16.42 -7.46
CA LYS A 260 -6.13 17.03 -6.92
C LYS A 260 -5.22 16.00 -6.24
N PHE A 261 -5.82 15.14 -5.40
CA PHE A 261 -5.10 14.07 -4.71
C PHE A 261 -4.47 13.10 -5.71
N LEU A 262 -5.21 12.64 -6.72
CA LEU A 262 -4.68 11.74 -7.75
C LEU A 262 -3.57 12.38 -8.57
N LYS A 263 -3.65 13.67 -8.90
CA LYS A 263 -2.56 14.40 -9.58
C LYS A 263 -1.26 14.37 -8.78
N ALA A 264 -1.33 14.64 -7.48
CA ALA A 264 -0.17 14.61 -6.61
C ALA A 264 0.40 13.20 -6.46
N VAL A 265 -0.46 12.17 -6.33
CA VAL A 265 -0.05 10.76 -6.29
C VAL A 265 0.64 10.34 -7.58
N ILE A 266 0.11 10.70 -8.75
CA ILE A 266 0.75 10.43 -10.05
C ILE A 266 2.17 11.02 -10.09
N LYS A 267 2.31 12.31 -9.73
CA LYS A 267 3.62 12.97 -9.67
C LYS A 267 4.58 12.21 -8.75
N GLY A 268 4.11 11.77 -7.59
CA GLY A 268 4.91 11.01 -6.63
C GLY A 268 5.39 9.67 -7.15
N TRP A 269 4.55 8.92 -7.86
CA TRP A 269 4.95 7.65 -8.46
C TRP A 269 5.87 7.81 -9.67
N VAL A 270 5.65 8.84 -10.50
CA VAL A 270 6.60 9.19 -11.58
C VAL A 270 7.96 9.55 -10.98
N TYR A 271 7.97 10.39 -9.92
CA TYR A 271 9.20 10.74 -9.21
C TYR A 271 9.93 9.50 -8.65
N ALA A 272 9.20 8.57 -8.02
CA ALA A 272 9.77 7.35 -7.46
C ALA A 272 10.34 6.40 -8.53
N ALA A 273 9.78 6.41 -9.73
CA ALA A 273 10.32 5.66 -10.86
C ALA A 273 11.59 6.28 -11.44
N GLU A 274 11.62 7.62 -11.54
CA GLU A 274 12.77 8.37 -12.07
C GLU A 274 13.91 8.50 -11.06
N ASN A 275 13.62 8.43 -9.75
CA ASN A 275 14.58 8.67 -8.65
C ASN A 275 14.47 7.57 -7.58
N PRO A 276 14.65 6.26 -7.91
CA PRO A 276 14.37 5.16 -6.99
C PRO A 276 15.28 5.18 -5.73
N GLU A 277 16.52 5.61 -5.85
CA GLU A 277 17.44 5.75 -4.72
C GLU A 277 16.98 6.83 -3.74
N GLU A 278 16.49 7.97 -4.23
CA GLU A 278 15.97 9.05 -3.39
C GLU A 278 14.61 8.66 -2.79
N ALA A 279 13.74 8.02 -3.56
CA ALA A 279 12.46 7.51 -3.07
C ALA A 279 12.65 6.49 -1.94
N SER A 280 13.66 5.62 -2.02
CA SER A 280 14.01 4.70 -0.93
C SER A 280 14.45 5.44 0.35
N GLN A 281 15.26 6.50 0.22
CA GLN A 281 15.67 7.33 1.36
C GLN A 281 14.49 8.10 1.98
N ILE A 282 13.58 8.62 1.16
CA ILE A 282 12.35 9.28 1.62
C ILE A 282 11.50 8.28 2.42
N THR A 283 11.35 7.06 1.92
CA THR A 283 10.58 6.01 2.61
C THR A 283 11.21 5.58 3.94
N ILE A 284 12.55 5.47 4.00
CA ILE A 284 13.28 5.24 5.25
C ILE A 284 13.03 6.39 6.24
N ALA A 285 13.09 7.64 5.77
CA ALA A 285 12.83 8.81 6.59
C ALA A 285 11.37 8.88 7.09
N ALA A 286 10.43 8.35 6.31
CA ALA A 286 9.02 8.22 6.71
C ALA A 286 8.76 7.12 7.74
N GLY A 287 9.77 6.33 8.12
CA GLY A 287 9.70 5.36 9.21
C GLY A 287 9.74 3.90 8.79
N SER A 288 10.21 3.57 7.59
CA SER A 288 10.48 2.19 7.22
C SER A 288 11.47 1.54 8.19
N ALA A 289 11.20 0.29 8.54
CA ALA A 289 12.07 -0.51 9.40
C ALA A 289 13.17 -1.27 8.63
N TRP A 290 13.11 -1.24 7.30
CA TRP A 290 14.03 -1.96 6.42
C TRP A 290 15.34 -1.21 6.24
N GLY A 291 16.43 -1.96 6.01
CA GLY A 291 17.73 -1.39 5.69
C GLY A 291 17.82 -0.87 4.25
N PRO A 292 18.88 -0.10 3.92
CA PRO A 292 18.94 0.61 2.65
C PRO A 292 18.92 -0.27 1.39
N SER A 293 19.54 -1.45 1.40
CA SER A 293 19.54 -2.32 0.21
C SER A 293 18.19 -2.99 0.00
N HIS A 294 17.52 -3.39 1.08
CA HIS A 294 16.17 -3.94 1.03
C HIS A 294 15.16 -2.90 0.55
N GLU A 295 15.23 -1.68 1.10
CA GLU A 295 14.31 -0.61 0.74
C GLU A 295 14.45 -0.19 -0.72
N LEU A 296 15.68 -0.12 -1.24
CA LEU A 296 15.93 0.16 -2.65
C LEU A 296 15.40 -0.97 -3.55
N TRP A 297 15.63 -2.23 -3.16
CA TRP A 297 15.00 -3.38 -3.84
C TRP A 297 13.50 -3.24 -3.86
N MET A 298 12.90 -2.92 -2.72
CA MET A 298 11.45 -2.80 -2.59
C MET A 298 10.89 -1.72 -3.51
N VAL A 299 11.49 -0.54 -3.57
CA VAL A 299 11.08 0.53 -4.49
C VAL A 299 11.21 0.08 -5.95
N ASN A 300 12.34 -0.58 -6.31
CA ASN A 300 12.55 -1.07 -7.67
C ASN A 300 11.53 -2.13 -8.10
N GLU A 301 11.28 -3.12 -7.25
CA GLU A 301 10.32 -4.19 -7.54
C GLU A 301 8.87 -3.66 -7.58
N THR A 302 8.52 -2.73 -6.69
CA THR A 302 7.22 -2.07 -6.73
C THR A 302 7.01 -1.30 -8.03
N ASN A 303 8.01 -0.57 -8.49
CA ASN A 303 7.95 0.11 -9.77
C ASN A 303 7.69 -0.85 -10.95
N LYS A 304 8.22 -2.09 -10.91
CA LYS A 304 7.93 -3.12 -11.93
C LYS A 304 6.47 -3.58 -11.92
N LEU A 305 5.76 -3.45 -10.80
CA LEU A 305 4.33 -3.75 -10.73
C LEU A 305 3.46 -2.64 -11.32
N ILE A 306 3.97 -1.41 -11.34
CA ILE A 306 3.30 -0.22 -11.84
C ILE A 306 3.60 -0.03 -13.34
N TRP A 307 4.88 -0.03 -13.69
CA TRP A 307 5.36 0.34 -15.02
C TRP A 307 5.76 -0.88 -15.88
N PRO A 308 5.54 -0.82 -17.20
CA PRO A 308 4.74 0.20 -17.89
C PRO A 308 3.24 0.05 -17.60
N SER A 309 2.52 1.18 -17.62
CA SER A 309 1.05 1.26 -17.56
C SER A 309 0.55 1.71 -18.91
N THR A 310 0.01 0.83 -19.73
CA THR A 310 -0.27 1.08 -21.16
C THR A 310 -1.23 2.27 -21.39
N GLU A 311 -2.25 2.39 -20.54
CA GLU A 311 -3.25 3.47 -20.60
C GLU A 311 -2.90 4.65 -19.67
N GLY A 312 -1.75 4.56 -18.98
CA GLY A 312 -1.28 5.50 -17.96
C GLY A 312 -1.50 5.01 -16.55
N ILE A 313 -0.63 5.47 -15.63
CA ILE A 313 -0.66 5.07 -14.22
C ILE A 313 -2.04 5.26 -13.59
N GLY A 314 -2.49 4.26 -12.85
CA GLY A 314 -3.76 4.29 -12.12
C GLY A 314 -4.99 3.98 -12.98
N VAL A 315 -4.88 3.89 -14.32
CA VAL A 315 -5.99 3.45 -15.15
C VAL A 315 -6.23 1.96 -14.95
N ILE A 316 -7.47 1.60 -14.67
CA ILE A 316 -7.88 0.22 -14.46
C ILE A 316 -8.06 -0.44 -15.84
N ASP A 317 -7.27 -1.51 -16.08
CA ASP A 317 -7.45 -2.37 -17.26
C ASP A 317 -8.67 -3.27 -17.05
N GLU A 318 -9.67 -3.18 -17.96
CA GLU A 318 -10.91 -3.93 -17.82
C GLU A 318 -10.68 -5.45 -17.86
N ALA A 319 -9.71 -5.93 -18.63
CA ALA A 319 -9.45 -7.37 -18.71
C ALA A 319 -8.79 -7.89 -17.42
N ALA A 320 -7.91 -7.11 -16.80
CA ALA A 320 -7.33 -7.43 -15.50
C ALA A 320 -8.37 -7.36 -14.37
N TRP A 321 -9.28 -6.39 -14.42
CA TRP A 321 -10.42 -6.31 -13.50
C TRP A 321 -11.32 -7.53 -13.64
N ASP A 322 -11.76 -7.86 -14.86
CA ASP A 322 -12.62 -9.03 -15.12
C ASP A 322 -11.93 -10.33 -14.66
N LYS A 323 -10.62 -10.48 -14.91
CA LYS A 323 -9.84 -11.63 -14.43
C LYS A 323 -9.85 -11.70 -12.90
N THR A 324 -9.67 -10.57 -12.21
CA THR A 324 -9.73 -10.49 -10.75
C THR A 324 -11.11 -10.90 -10.22
N VAL A 325 -12.19 -10.39 -10.82
CA VAL A 325 -13.57 -10.74 -10.45
C VAL A 325 -13.84 -12.24 -10.66
N GLN A 326 -13.41 -12.80 -11.82
CA GLN A 326 -13.57 -14.23 -12.09
C GLN A 326 -12.79 -15.10 -11.09
N GLY A 327 -11.57 -14.69 -10.75
CA GLY A 327 -10.79 -15.34 -9.69
C GLY A 327 -11.48 -15.28 -8.32
N ALA A 328 -12.04 -14.11 -7.98
CA ALA A 328 -12.75 -13.89 -6.72
C ALA A 328 -14.02 -14.76 -6.60
N LEU A 329 -14.76 -14.93 -7.71
CA LEU A 329 -15.95 -15.81 -7.77
C LEU A 329 -15.57 -17.30 -7.68
N ALA A 330 -14.41 -17.69 -8.22
CA ALA A 330 -13.94 -19.07 -8.22
C ALA A 330 -13.26 -19.48 -6.92
N ALA A 331 -12.65 -18.53 -6.20
CA ALA A 331 -11.89 -18.79 -4.98
C ALA A 331 -12.79 -19.28 -3.84
N VAL A 332 -12.41 -20.43 -3.27
CA VAL A 332 -13.06 -21.03 -2.11
C VAL A 332 -12.02 -21.32 -1.05
N ASN A 333 -12.17 -20.76 0.13
CA ASN A 333 -11.22 -20.96 1.21
C ASN A 333 -11.40 -22.32 1.92
N GLU A 334 -10.55 -22.60 2.92
CA GLU A 334 -10.55 -23.84 3.69
C GLU A 334 -11.84 -24.07 4.50
N THR A 335 -12.65 -23.04 4.71
CA THR A 335 -13.95 -23.19 5.37
C THR A 335 -15.11 -23.46 4.41
N GLY A 336 -14.83 -23.45 3.10
CA GLY A 336 -15.81 -23.56 2.04
C GLY A 336 -16.52 -22.24 1.71
N ALA A 337 -16.02 -21.11 2.19
CA ALA A 337 -16.55 -19.80 1.87
C ALA A 337 -15.93 -19.25 0.57
N HIS A 338 -16.77 -18.67 -0.29
CA HIS A 338 -16.33 -17.90 -1.45
C HIS A 338 -15.87 -16.50 -1.02
N LEU A 339 -14.96 -15.89 -1.80
CA LEU A 339 -14.62 -14.49 -1.59
C LEU A 339 -15.81 -13.58 -1.93
N ILE A 340 -16.39 -13.77 -3.10
CA ILE A 340 -17.66 -13.16 -3.53
C ILE A 340 -18.54 -14.22 -4.19
N THR A 341 -19.87 -14.00 -4.20
CA THR A 341 -20.86 -14.93 -4.75
C THR A 341 -21.59 -14.37 -5.96
N GLU A 342 -21.46 -13.07 -6.23
CA GLU A 342 -22.04 -12.37 -7.36
C GLU A 342 -21.07 -11.31 -7.91
N ASP A 343 -21.31 -10.86 -9.13
CA ASP A 343 -20.50 -9.79 -9.73
C ASP A 343 -20.63 -8.50 -8.91
N PRO A 344 -19.52 -7.74 -8.70
CA PRO A 344 -19.58 -6.48 -8.00
C PRO A 344 -20.42 -5.46 -8.79
N PRO A 345 -21.00 -4.44 -8.12
CA PRO A 345 -21.76 -3.40 -8.80
C PRO A 345 -20.87 -2.62 -9.78
N ALA A 346 -21.47 -2.07 -10.83
CA ALA A 346 -20.73 -1.27 -11.83
C ALA A 346 -20.03 -0.03 -11.23
N THR A 347 -20.35 0.34 -10.01
CA THR A 347 -19.69 1.42 -9.26
C THR A 347 -18.46 0.95 -8.49
N ALA A 348 -18.11 -0.33 -8.51
CA ALA A 348 -16.97 -0.86 -7.78
C ALA A 348 -15.63 -0.32 -8.30
N TYR A 349 -15.57 0.14 -9.55
CA TYR A 349 -14.43 0.91 -10.06
C TYR A 349 -14.88 2.04 -11.00
N SER A 350 -14.00 3.03 -11.21
CA SER A 350 -14.23 4.10 -12.14
C SER A 350 -12.92 4.75 -12.62
N ASN A 351 -12.66 4.71 -13.93
CA ASN A 351 -11.55 5.41 -14.55
C ASN A 351 -11.80 6.93 -14.72
N GLU A 352 -13.00 7.42 -14.38
CA GLU A 352 -13.35 8.85 -14.55
C GLU A 352 -12.39 9.79 -13.84
N TRP A 353 -12.04 9.46 -12.60
CA TRP A 353 -11.27 10.33 -11.72
C TRP A 353 -9.80 10.37 -12.10
N ILE A 354 -9.21 9.22 -12.39
CA ILE A 354 -7.81 9.14 -12.82
C ILE A 354 -7.62 9.76 -14.20
N GLN A 355 -8.58 9.61 -15.11
CA GLN A 355 -8.51 10.26 -16.43
C GLN A 355 -8.61 11.78 -16.32
N LYS A 356 -9.46 12.32 -15.45
CA LYS A 356 -9.47 13.77 -15.17
C LYS A 356 -8.13 14.26 -14.63
N ALA A 357 -7.48 13.51 -13.75
CA ALA A 357 -6.15 13.84 -13.26
C ALA A 357 -5.11 13.81 -14.40
N HIS A 358 -5.16 12.81 -15.28
CA HIS A 358 -4.30 12.73 -16.47
C HIS A 358 -4.51 13.92 -17.41
N ASP A 359 -5.77 14.29 -17.69
CA ASP A 359 -6.10 15.43 -18.57
C ASP A 359 -5.53 16.75 -17.99
N GLU A 360 -5.60 16.95 -16.68
CA GLU A 360 -5.04 18.13 -16.03
C GLU A 360 -3.50 18.11 -15.97
N LEU A 361 -2.86 16.94 -16.06
CA LEU A 361 -1.42 16.79 -16.13
C LEU A 361 -0.85 16.72 -17.55
N ALA A 362 -1.70 16.76 -18.59
CA ALA A 362 -1.28 16.55 -19.97
C ALA A 362 -0.15 17.49 -20.44
N ASP A 363 -0.13 18.74 -19.92
CA ASP A 363 0.90 19.73 -20.25
C ASP A 363 2.11 19.71 -19.32
N ALA A 364 2.12 18.83 -18.30
CA ALA A 364 3.19 18.76 -17.31
C ALA A 364 4.48 18.09 -17.83
N GLY A 365 4.41 17.40 -18.96
CA GLY A 365 5.56 16.71 -19.57
C GLY A 365 5.99 15.44 -18.83
N LEU A 366 5.10 14.88 -18.01
CA LEU A 366 5.34 13.63 -17.25
C LEU A 366 5.14 12.40 -18.16
N ASP A 367 5.97 11.36 -18.00
CA ASP A 367 5.71 10.06 -18.61
C ASP A 367 4.70 9.28 -17.74
N LEU A 368 3.42 9.41 -18.09
CA LEU A 368 2.33 8.75 -17.37
C LEU A 368 2.21 7.26 -17.71
N THR A 369 2.92 6.80 -18.74
CA THR A 369 2.87 5.40 -19.19
C THR A 369 4.07 4.58 -18.74
N GLY A 370 5.14 5.24 -18.30
CA GLY A 370 6.40 4.58 -18.01
C GLY A 370 7.07 3.99 -19.25
N ALA A 371 6.89 4.63 -20.42
CA ALA A 371 7.50 4.17 -21.66
C ALA A 371 9.04 4.16 -21.59
N ASP A 372 9.60 5.06 -20.81
CA ASP A 372 11.04 5.18 -20.57
C ASP A 372 11.51 4.46 -19.29
N PHE A 373 10.59 3.82 -18.55
CA PHE A 373 10.93 3.11 -17.32
C PHE A 373 11.87 1.93 -17.59
N ALA A 374 12.96 1.87 -16.85
CA ALA A 374 13.88 0.74 -16.85
C ALA A 374 14.22 0.37 -15.41
N PRO A 375 13.93 -0.86 -14.98
CA PRO A 375 14.31 -1.30 -13.64
C PRO A 375 15.82 -1.29 -13.49
N MET A 376 16.29 -1.01 -12.27
CA MET A 376 17.72 -1.04 -11.95
C MET A 376 18.14 -2.41 -11.41
N ASP A 377 19.44 -2.71 -11.52
CA ASP A 377 20.04 -3.84 -10.83
C ASP A 377 20.34 -3.46 -9.37
N VAL A 378 19.64 -4.05 -8.44
CA VAL A 378 19.86 -3.82 -7.00
C VAL A 378 20.66 -4.97 -6.41
N THR A 379 21.76 -4.64 -5.73
CA THR A 379 22.53 -5.63 -4.98
C THR A 379 22.04 -5.69 -3.54
N LEU A 380 21.46 -6.81 -3.17
CA LEU A 380 21.06 -7.08 -1.78
C LEU A 380 22.29 -7.43 -0.93
N THR A 381 22.22 -7.07 0.34
CA THR A 381 23.26 -7.38 1.34
C THR A 381 22.65 -8.17 2.49
N GLU A 382 23.49 -8.84 3.28
CA GLU A 382 23.03 -9.65 4.41
C GLU A 382 22.13 -8.82 5.36
N GLY A 383 20.90 -9.28 5.56
CA GLY A 383 19.90 -8.60 6.39
C GLY A 383 19.45 -7.24 5.87
N GLY A 384 19.63 -6.96 4.56
CA GLY A 384 19.07 -5.77 3.90
C GLY A 384 19.78 -4.44 4.19
N GLN A 385 21.02 -4.47 4.69
CA GLN A 385 21.76 -3.27 5.16
C GLN A 385 22.29 -2.39 4.05
#